data_438ced2709eeb1cc0202aae9d01aa6c4
#
_entry.id   438ced2709eeb1cc0202aae9d01aa6c4
#
_cell.length_a   1.000
_cell.length_b   1.000
_cell.length_c   1.000
_cell.angle_alpha   90.00
_cell.angle_beta   90.00
_cell.angle_gamma   90.00
#
_symmetry.space_group_name_H-M   'P 1'
#
loop_
_entity.id
_entity.type
_entity.pdbx_description
1 polymer ?
#
loop_
_entity_poly.entity_id
_entity_poly.type
_entity_poly.pdbx_seq_one_letter_code
_entity_poly.pdbx_strand_id
1 'polypeptide(L)'
;GAQVGARDKKVVLIVGDGGFQMTLEEIMMIRQYNLPVKIVIINNSFLGMVRQWQELFKDRRYSFVDLECNPDFVKIGDAYGIKSERLKTKADLENKLKDLILSDEGVILDCIVEKEENVFPMIPAGKTVSQMIGKKGVLEND
;
A
#
# COMPACT_ATOMS: atom_id res chain seq x y z
N GLY A 1 13.94 -11.09 0.24
CA GLY A 1 14.51 -11.83 1.41
C GLY A 1 13.52 -12.85 1.95
N ALA A 2 12.31 -12.43 2.35
CA ALA A 2 11.32 -13.33 2.95
C ALA A 2 10.99 -14.56 2.08
N GLN A 3 10.78 -14.37 0.78
CA GLN A 3 10.48 -15.48 -0.14
C GLN A 3 11.66 -16.45 -0.31
N VAL A 4 12.89 -15.96 -0.25
CA VAL A 4 14.10 -16.81 -0.32
C VAL A 4 14.25 -17.64 0.96
N GLY A 5 13.96 -17.02 2.11
CA GLY A 5 14.02 -17.69 3.42
C GLY A 5 12.86 -18.64 3.69
N ALA A 6 11.73 -18.48 2.99
CA ALA A 6 10.52 -19.30 3.17
C ALA A 6 9.94 -19.70 1.80
N ARG A 7 10.64 -20.57 1.10
CA ARG A 7 10.31 -20.98 -0.28
C ARG A 7 9.00 -21.77 -0.41
N ASP A 8 8.58 -22.40 0.65
CA ASP A 8 7.32 -23.16 0.76
C ASP A 8 6.12 -22.27 1.12
N LYS A 9 6.34 -21.01 1.44
CA LYS A 9 5.30 -20.05 1.80
C LYS A 9 4.99 -19.10 0.65
N LYS A 10 3.75 -18.63 0.61
CA LYS A 10 3.37 -17.51 -0.25
C LYS A 10 3.65 -16.20 0.49
N VAL A 11 4.47 -15.35 -0.11
CA VAL A 11 4.78 -14.02 0.45
C VAL A 11 3.94 -12.98 -0.26
N VAL A 12 3.18 -12.22 0.53
CA VAL A 12 2.37 -11.10 0.06
C VAL A 12 2.92 -9.82 0.70
N LEU A 13 3.33 -8.87 -0.13
CA LEU A 13 3.69 -7.52 0.27
C LEU A 13 2.48 -6.60 0.08
N ILE A 14 2.03 -5.96 1.15
CA ILE A 14 1.04 -4.88 1.08
C ILE A 14 1.80 -3.58 1.35
N VAL A 15 1.73 -2.62 0.42
CA VAL A 15 2.53 -1.40 0.47
C VAL A 15 1.76 -0.22 -0.11
N GLY A 16 1.95 0.98 0.42
CA GLY A 16 1.43 2.21 -0.19
C GLY A 16 2.22 2.59 -1.45
N ASP A 17 1.61 3.37 -2.32
CA ASP A 17 2.20 3.86 -3.57
C ASP A 17 3.51 4.64 -3.35
N GLY A 18 3.56 5.53 -2.37
CA GLY A 18 4.79 6.23 -2.01
C GLY A 18 5.87 5.29 -1.45
N GLY A 19 5.48 4.34 -0.59
CA GLY A 19 6.40 3.34 -0.04
C GLY A 19 6.98 2.41 -1.12
N PHE A 20 6.17 2.00 -2.08
CA PHE A 20 6.62 1.18 -3.20
C PHE A 20 7.67 1.89 -4.06
N GLN A 21 7.52 3.19 -4.30
CA GLN A 21 8.48 3.97 -5.08
C GLN A 21 9.86 4.08 -4.42
N MET A 22 9.94 4.01 -3.08
CA MET A 22 11.20 4.18 -2.36
C MET A 22 12.22 3.05 -2.59
N THR A 23 11.73 1.87 -3.00
CA THR A 23 12.56 0.68 -3.23
C THR A 23 12.14 -0.05 -4.51
N LEU A 24 11.69 0.70 -5.49
CA LEU A 24 11.13 0.19 -6.74
C LEU A 24 12.11 -0.72 -7.49
N GLU A 25 13.39 -0.39 -7.48
CA GLU A 25 14.46 -1.13 -8.14
C GLU A 25 14.57 -2.58 -7.67
N GLU A 26 14.15 -2.87 -6.43
CA GLU A 26 14.22 -4.22 -5.85
C GLU A 26 13.29 -5.23 -6.53
N ILE A 27 12.30 -4.77 -7.30
CA ILE A 27 11.40 -5.69 -8.03
C ILE A 27 12.13 -6.50 -9.10
N MET A 28 13.31 -6.03 -9.57
CA MET A 28 14.15 -6.80 -10.49
C MET A 28 14.55 -8.15 -9.89
N MET A 29 14.75 -8.23 -8.57
CA MET A 29 15.07 -9.48 -7.88
C MET A 29 13.95 -10.52 -8.02
N ILE A 30 12.68 -10.09 -8.06
CA ILE A 30 11.53 -10.96 -8.29
C ILE A 30 11.66 -11.64 -9.66
N ARG A 31 11.96 -10.84 -10.69
CA ARG A 31 12.13 -11.33 -12.06
C ARG A 31 13.36 -12.21 -12.20
N GLN A 32 14.50 -11.74 -11.71
CA GLN A 32 15.80 -12.41 -11.86
C GLN A 32 15.81 -13.81 -11.23
N TYR A 33 15.19 -13.96 -10.06
CA TYR A 33 15.19 -15.22 -9.31
C TYR A 33 13.87 -15.99 -9.39
N ASN A 34 12.95 -15.57 -10.27
CA ASN A 34 11.62 -16.17 -10.43
C ASN A 34 10.90 -16.35 -9.08
N LEU A 35 10.90 -15.31 -8.26
CA LEU A 35 10.28 -15.34 -6.93
C LEU A 35 8.78 -15.11 -7.05
N PRO A 36 7.90 -15.99 -6.48
CA PRO A 36 6.45 -15.84 -6.58
C PRO A 36 5.88 -14.83 -5.56
N VAL A 37 6.57 -13.70 -5.38
CA VAL A 37 6.13 -12.63 -4.46
C VAL A 37 4.91 -11.91 -5.03
N LYS A 38 3.89 -11.71 -4.21
CA LYS A 38 2.68 -10.97 -4.53
C LYS A 38 2.79 -9.56 -3.98
N ILE A 39 2.64 -8.55 -4.81
CA ILE A 39 2.69 -7.15 -4.39
C ILE A 39 1.31 -6.54 -4.59
N VAL A 40 0.73 -6.03 -3.50
CA VAL A 40 -0.53 -5.27 -3.50
C VAL A 40 -0.20 -3.83 -3.14
N ILE A 41 -0.31 -2.94 -4.11
CA ILE A 41 -0.08 -1.50 -3.92
C ILE A 41 -1.40 -0.86 -3.53
N ILE A 42 -1.47 -0.28 -2.35
CA ILE A 42 -2.61 0.54 -1.89
C ILE A 42 -2.36 1.97 -2.35
N ASN A 43 -2.91 2.30 -3.51
CA ASN A 43 -2.64 3.54 -4.22
C ASN A 43 -3.72 4.58 -3.93
N ASN A 44 -3.44 5.49 -3.00
CA ASN A 44 -4.28 6.64 -2.69
C ASN A 44 -3.73 7.96 -3.23
N SER A 45 -2.61 7.93 -3.96
CA SER A 45 -1.90 9.10 -4.48
C SER A 45 -1.47 10.11 -3.41
N PHE A 46 -1.20 9.62 -2.19
CA PHE A 46 -0.70 10.44 -1.09
C PHE A 46 0.36 9.72 -0.26
N LEU A 47 1.25 10.48 0.35
CA LEU A 47 1.96 10.03 1.55
C LEU A 47 0.95 10.05 2.72
N GLY A 48 0.08 9.03 2.78
CA GLY A 48 -1.16 9.05 3.54
C GLY A 48 -0.98 9.34 5.03
N MET A 49 0.00 8.74 5.69
CA MET A 49 0.26 8.98 7.11
C MET A 49 0.75 10.41 7.36
N VAL A 50 1.62 10.96 6.50
CA VAL A 50 2.10 12.34 6.63
C VAL A 50 0.94 13.32 6.40
N ARG A 51 0.10 13.06 5.39
CA ARG A 51 -1.13 13.83 5.15
C ARG A 51 -2.05 13.84 6.37
N GLN A 52 -2.31 12.66 6.97
CA GLN A 52 -3.15 12.54 8.17
C GLN A 52 -2.63 13.38 9.33
N TRP A 53 -1.32 13.41 9.58
CA TRP A 53 -0.73 14.27 10.59
C TRP A 53 -0.92 15.73 10.29
N GLN A 54 -0.78 16.14 9.04
CA GLN A 54 -1.02 17.53 8.63
C GLN A 54 -2.51 17.91 8.77
N GLU A 55 -3.40 16.97 8.47
CA GLU A 55 -4.83 17.17 8.66
C GLU A 55 -5.20 17.38 10.13
N LEU A 56 -4.75 16.47 11.00
CA LEU A 56 -5.18 16.46 12.40
C LEU A 56 -4.46 17.47 13.28
N PHE A 57 -3.22 17.83 12.96
CA PHE A 57 -2.37 18.62 13.86
C PHE A 57 -1.75 19.87 13.23
N LYS A 58 -2.04 20.17 11.96
CA LYS A 58 -1.47 21.32 11.23
C LYS A 58 -2.51 22.10 10.47
N ASP A 59 -3.75 22.12 10.94
CA ASP A 59 -4.86 22.89 10.36
C ASP A 59 -5.05 22.63 8.86
N ARG A 60 -4.85 21.38 8.42
CA ARG A 60 -4.92 20.96 7.00
C ARG A 60 -3.96 21.72 6.09
N ARG A 61 -2.86 22.21 6.62
CA ARG A 61 -1.81 22.84 5.83
C ARG A 61 -0.94 21.77 5.18
N TYR A 62 -1.45 21.23 4.07
CA TYR A 62 -0.79 20.13 3.32
C TYR A 62 0.45 20.65 2.59
N SER A 63 1.55 19.91 2.67
CA SER A 63 2.80 20.24 2.02
C SER A 63 3.57 18.97 1.65
N PHE A 64 3.91 18.84 0.37
CA PHE A 64 4.71 17.73 -0.19
C PHE A 64 4.19 16.32 0.14
N VAL A 65 2.87 16.13 0.18
CA VAL A 65 2.24 14.85 0.48
C VAL A 65 1.45 14.28 -0.69
N ASP A 66 1.16 15.11 -1.70
CA ASP A 66 0.44 14.74 -2.90
C ASP A 66 1.34 13.98 -3.88
N LEU A 67 0.88 12.83 -4.33
CA LEU A 67 1.54 11.97 -5.31
C LEU A 67 0.71 11.84 -6.59
N GLU A 68 -0.04 12.89 -6.99
CA GLU A 68 -0.86 12.85 -8.22
C GLU A 68 -0.05 12.52 -9.49
N CYS A 69 1.24 12.84 -9.47
CA CYS A 69 2.17 12.49 -10.55
C CYS A 69 2.78 11.08 -10.38
N ASN A 70 2.10 10.16 -9.69
CA ASN A 70 2.55 8.78 -9.58
C ASN A 70 2.81 8.18 -10.96
N PRO A 71 3.87 7.36 -11.10
CA PRO A 71 4.07 6.60 -12.30
C PRO A 71 2.96 5.57 -12.49
N ASP A 72 2.79 5.08 -13.70
CA ASP A 72 1.90 3.96 -13.97
C ASP A 72 2.55 2.65 -13.49
N PHE A 73 2.15 2.16 -12.32
CA PHE A 73 2.73 0.96 -11.70
C PHE A 73 2.51 -0.31 -12.53
N VAL A 74 1.44 -0.38 -13.33
CA VAL A 74 1.23 -1.49 -14.27
C VAL A 74 2.30 -1.48 -15.35
N LYS A 75 2.55 -0.33 -15.96
CA LYS A 75 3.62 -0.19 -16.98
C LYS A 75 5.02 -0.44 -16.39
N ILE A 76 5.24 -0.07 -15.15
CA ILE A 76 6.49 -0.39 -14.45
C ILE A 76 6.65 -1.89 -14.32
N GLY A 77 5.64 -2.59 -13.80
CA GLY A 77 5.70 -4.03 -13.70
C GLY A 77 5.93 -4.72 -15.04
N ASP A 78 5.24 -4.27 -16.09
CA ASP A 78 5.43 -4.76 -17.45
C ASP A 78 6.87 -4.53 -17.95
N ALA A 79 7.45 -3.37 -17.68
CA ALA A 79 8.84 -3.06 -18.05
C ALA A 79 9.86 -3.99 -17.36
N TYR A 80 9.56 -4.45 -16.15
CA TYR A 80 10.36 -5.46 -15.44
C TYR A 80 9.99 -6.90 -15.81
N GLY A 81 9.00 -7.10 -16.69
CA GLY A 81 8.52 -8.42 -17.10
C GLY A 81 7.76 -9.16 -15.97
N ILE A 82 7.09 -8.40 -15.11
CA ILE A 82 6.27 -8.91 -14.01
C ILE A 82 4.80 -8.65 -14.38
N LYS A 83 3.97 -9.70 -14.32
CA LYS A 83 2.53 -9.58 -14.54
C LYS A 83 1.95 -8.52 -13.61
N SER A 84 1.26 -7.52 -14.18
CA SER A 84 0.76 -6.38 -13.41
C SER A 84 -0.64 -6.01 -13.85
N GLU A 85 -1.50 -5.71 -12.89
CA GLU A 85 -2.89 -5.36 -13.14
C GLU A 85 -3.32 -4.19 -12.25
N ARG A 86 -4.34 -3.45 -12.70
CA ARG A 86 -4.95 -2.38 -11.91
C ARG A 86 -6.35 -2.75 -11.48
N LEU A 87 -6.65 -2.53 -10.21
CA LEU A 87 -7.97 -2.68 -9.62
C LEU A 87 -8.56 -1.29 -9.31
N LYS A 88 -9.66 -0.94 -9.99
CA LYS A 88 -10.36 0.34 -9.79
C LYS A 88 -11.71 0.19 -9.10
N THR A 89 -12.27 -1.01 -9.10
CA THR A 89 -13.61 -1.25 -8.57
C THR A 89 -13.61 -2.38 -7.56
N LYS A 90 -14.45 -2.26 -6.55
CA LYS A 90 -14.61 -3.30 -5.52
C LYS A 90 -15.22 -4.59 -6.07
N ALA A 91 -15.95 -4.51 -7.19
CA ALA A 91 -16.63 -5.65 -7.79
C ALA A 91 -15.67 -6.78 -8.20
N ASP A 92 -14.46 -6.41 -8.66
CA ASP A 92 -13.46 -7.38 -9.15
C ASP A 92 -12.46 -7.81 -8.07
N LEU A 93 -12.57 -7.24 -6.86
CA LEU A 93 -11.55 -7.39 -5.81
C LEU A 93 -11.31 -8.85 -5.44
N GLU A 94 -12.37 -9.60 -5.17
CA GLU A 94 -12.26 -10.99 -4.70
C GLU A 94 -11.59 -11.88 -5.75
N ASN A 95 -12.02 -11.79 -7.01
CA ASN A 95 -11.47 -12.58 -8.10
C ASN A 95 -10.00 -12.23 -8.34
N LYS A 96 -9.66 -10.94 -8.42
CA LYS A 96 -8.27 -10.51 -8.64
C LYS A 96 -7.33 -10.88 -7.49
N LEU A 97 -7.77 -10.77 -6.24
CA LEU A 97 -6.97 -11.23 -5.11
C LEU A 97 -6.80 -12.75 -5.11
N LYS A 98 -7.84 -13.50 -5.47
CA LYS A 98 -7.76 -14.95 -5.59
C LYS A 98 -6.76 -15.36 -6.68
N ASP A 99 -6.86 -14.76 -7.86
CA ASP A 99 -5.93 -15.02 -8.97
C ASP A 99 -4.49 -14.65 -8.61
N LEU A 100 -4.31 -13.51 -7.92
CA LEU A 100 -3.00 -13.08 -7.43
C LEU A 100 -2.40 -14.11 -6.46
N ILE A 101 -3.17 -14.58 -5.47
CA ILE A 101 -2.69 -15.51 -4.46
C ILE A 101 -2.41 -16.89 -5.07
N LEU A 102 -3.23 -17.36 -6.01
CA LEU A 102 -3.09 -18.66 -6.66
C LEU A 102 -1.98 -18.71 -7.72
N SER A 103 -1.55 -17.59 -8.25
CA SER A 103 -0.45 -17.52 -9.21
C SER A 103 0.84 -18.10 -8.63
N ASP A 104 1.61 -18.81 -9.44
CA ASP A 104 2.95 -19.30 -9.09
C ASP A 104 4.08 -18.33 -9.53
N GLU A 105 3.72 -17.16 -10.07
CA GLU A 105 4.65 -16.12 -10.51
C GLU A 105 4.60 -14.90 -9.60
N GLY A 106 5.58 -14.02 -9.71
CA GLY A 106 5.53 -12.67 -9.15
C GLY A 106 4.41 -11.86 -9.83
N VAL A 107 3.57 -11.18 -9.05
CA VAL A 107 2.45 -10.37 -9.55
C VAL A 107 2.36 -9.06 -8.80
N ILE A 108 2.06 -7.98 -9.52
CA ILE A 108 1.76 -6.66 -8.95
C ILE A 108 0.28 -6.34 -9.18
N LEU A 109 -0.43 -5.98 -8.12
CA LEU A 109 -1.80 -5.47 -8.18
C LEU A 109 -1.83 -4.03 -7.65
N ASP A 110 -2.06 -3.06 -8.55
CA ASP A 110 -2.22 -1.65 -8.22
C ASP A 110 -3.69 -1.37 -7.87
N CYS A 111 -3.98 -1.27 -6.58
CA CYS A 111 -5.33 -1.04 -6.06
C CYS A 111 -5.56 0.45 -5.85
N ILE A 112 -6.38 1.07 -6.70
CA ILE A 112 -6.79 2.45 -6.51
C ILE A 112 -7.81 2.51 -5.37
N VAL A 113 -7.49 3.27 -4.34
CA VAL A 113 -8.32 3.42 -3.14
C VAL A 113 -8.70 4.88 -2.92
N GLU A 114 -9.61 5.10 -1.95
CA GLU A 114 -10.04 6.44 -1.57
C GLU A 114 -8.87 7.31 -1.13
N LYS A 115 -8.83 8.53 -1.67
CA LYS A 115 -7.71 9.45 -1.53
C LYS A 115 -7.49 9.93 -0.10
N GLU A 116 -8.55 10.21 0.62
CA GLU A 116 -8.53 10.95 1.89
C GLU A 116 -8.94 10.11 3.10
N GLU A 117 -8.98 8.79 2.97
CA GLU A 117 -9.29 7.93 4.11
C GLU A 117 -8.12 7.87 5.08
N ASN A 118 -8.38 8.29 6.33
CA ASN A 118 -7.40 8.26 7.41
C ASN A 118 -7.40 6.92 8.15
N VAL A 119 -6.26 6.58 8.75
CA VAL A 119 -6.12 5.38 9.57
C VAL A 119 -6.58 5.67 11.00
N PHE A 120 -7.68 5.05 11.41
CA PHE A 120 -8.22 5.12 12.76
C PHE A 120 -8.49 3.71 13.31
N PRO A 121 -8.43 3.53 14.65
CA PRO A 121 -8.01 4.50 15.67
C PRO A 121 -6.50 4.74 15.66
N MET A 122 -6.04 5.91 16.12
CA MET A 122 -4.62 6.20 16.27
C MET A 122 -4.27 6.81 17.63
N ILE A 123 -3.08 6.54 18.12
CA ILE A 123 -2.54 7.17 19.32
C ILE A 123 -1.54 8.23 18.88
N PRO A 124 -1.79 9.54 19.12
CA PRO A 124 -0.83 10.59 18.79
C PRO A 124 0.47 10.42 19.57
N ALA A 125 1.58 10.89 19.01
CA ALA A 125 2.88 10.86 19.68
C ALA A 125 2.82 11.53 21.06
N GLY A 126 3.37 10.87 22.08
CA GLY A 126 3.37 11.34 23.46
C GLY A 126 2.04 11.17 24.19
N LYS A 127 1.07 10.48 23.62
CA LYS A 127 -0.23 10.18 24.22
C LYS A 127 -0.32 8.73 24.68
N THR A 128 -1.33 8.42 25.49
CA THR A 128 -1.63 7.07 26.01
C THR A 128 -2.80 6.45 25.25
N VAL A 129 -3.08 5.16 25.50
CA VAL A 129 -4.22 4.45 24.90
C VAL A 129 -5.55 5.14 25.23
N SER A 130 -5.71 5.68 26.44
CA SER A 130 -6.90 6.43 26.84
C SER A 130 -7.10 7.76 26.10
N GLN A 131 -6.10 8.20 25.35
CA GLN A 131 -6.13 9.41 24.52
C GLN A 131 -6.14 9.08 23.02
N MET A 132 -6.55 7.86 22.69
CA MET A 132 -6.69 7.40 21.32
C MET A 132 -7.75 8.21 20.58
N ILE A 133 -7.44 8.57 19.32
CA ILE A 133 -8.35 9.31 18.44
C ILE A 133 -9.03 8.33 17.50
N GLY A 134 -10.35 8.35 17.49
CA GLY A 134 -11.19 7.66 16.51
C GLY A 134 -11.67 8.58 15.39
N LYS A 135 -12.42 8.03 14.44
CA LYS A 135 -12.96 8.79 13.29
C LYS A 135 -13.89 9.95 13.72
N LYS A 136 -14.46 9.89 14.93
CA LYS A 136 -15.37 10.91 15.50
C LYS A 136 -14.74 11.76 16.62
N GLY A 137 -13.44 11.64 16.85
CA GLY A 137 -12.73 12.34 17.93
C GLY A 137 -12.02 11.38 18.90
N VAL A 138 -11.72 11.85 20.13
CA VAL A 138 -11.13 11.01 21.18
C VAL A 138 -12.12 9.90 21.53
N LEU A 139 -11.64 8.65 21.55
CA LEU A 139 -12.46 7.53 22.01
C LEU A 139 -12.50 7.58 23.53
N GLU A 140 -13.68 7.87 24.08
CA GLU A 140 -13.93 7.73 25.52
C GLU A 140 -14.02 6.21 25.81
N ASN A 141 -13.29 5.76 26.80
CA ASN A 141 -13.45 4.41 27.32
C ASN A 141 -14.77 4.38 28.12
N ASP A 142 -15.78 3.69 27.62
CA ASP A 142 -16.97 3.33 28.38
C ASP A 142 -16.63 2.35 29.51
#